data_0ed492a0b566032a0b1286aa0ddbbaab
#
_entry.id   0ed492a0b566032a0b1286aa0ddbbaab
#
_cell.length_a   1.000
_cell.length_b   1.000
_cell.length_c   1.000
_cell.angle_alpha   90.00
_cell.angle_beta   90.00
_cell.angle_gamma   90.00
#
_symmetry.space_group_name_H-M   'P 1'
#
loop_
_entity.id
_entity.type
_entity.pdbx_description
1 polymer ?
#
loop_
_entity_poly.entity_id
_entity_poly.type
_entity_poly.pdbx_seq_one_letter_code
_entity_poly.pdbx_strand_id
1 'polypeptide(L)'
;GAIPYPKYDAADESYRSRNFGSSYFAIPITANNADMSATVLEAQNFYSYRDVRPTYYDTILKGKVSRDEETREMFDLVLDTCYIDTFFIYGSNLSFVADLPFNTVLEKQDKYMSSMKVQEKIVNKLLGKLAEAIQPENLG
;
A
#
# COMPACT_ATOMS: atom_id res chain seq x y z
N GLY A 1 -22.49 -1.83 0.06
CA GLY A 1 -21.79 -1.64 -1.20
C GLY A 1 -20.33 -1.26 -0.97
N ALA A 2 -19.50 -1.42 -1.98
CA ALA A 2 -18.13 -0.93 -2.04
C ALA A 2 -18.07 0.21 -3.05
N ILE A 3 -17.22 1.18 -2.81
CA ILE A 3 -16.90 2.26 -3.75
C ILE A 3 -15.39 2.51 -3.73
N PRO A 4 -14.75 2.85 -4.85
CA PRO A 4 -13.36 3.26 -4.86
C PRO A 4 -13.19 4.61 -4.16
N TYR A 5 -11.95 4.93 -3.77
CA TYR A 5 -11.63 6.29 -3.35
C TYR A 5 -11.92 7.27 -4.49
N PRO A 6 -12.47 8.46 -4.20
CA PRO A 6 -12.74 9.45 -5.22
C PRO A 6 -11.43 9.90 -5.88
N LYS A 7 -11.50 10.24 -7.15
CA LYS A 7 -10.42 10.93 -7.84
C LYS A 7 -10.24 12.34 -7.27
N TYR A 8 -9.01 12.86 -7.31
CA TYR A 8 -8.74 14.23 -6.89
C TYR A 8 -9.46 15.25 -7.78
N ASP A 9 -9.39 15.02 -9.09
CA ASP A 9 -10.13 15.81 -10.07
C ASP A 9 -10.52 14.96 -11.31
N ALA A 10 -11.22 15.58 -12.25
CA ALA A 10 -11.67 14.92 -13.48
C ALA A 10 -10.51 14.60 -14.46
N ALA A 11 -9.35 15.22 -14.29
CA ALA A 11 -8.17 14.98 -15.12
C ALA A 11 -7.41 13.69 -14.71
N ASP A 12 -7.69 13.16 -13.52
CA ASP A 12 -7.14 11.87 -13.12
C ASP A 12 -7.64 10.76 -14.05
N GLU A 13 -6.73 10.09 -14.74
CA GLU A 13 -7.07 9.04 -15.70
C GLU A 13 -7.65 7.80 -15.02
N SER A 14 -7.20 7.48 -13.80
CA SER A 14 -7.58 6.25 -13.10
C SER A 14 -7.91 6.48 -11.63
N TYR A 15 -8.74 5.60 -11.08
CA TYR A 15 -8.89 5.46 -9.64
C TYR A 15 -7.61 4.91 -9.02
N ARG A 16 -7.43 5.15 -7.72
CA ARG A 16 -6.29 4.61 -6.96
C ARG A 16 -6.78 4.09 -5.62
N SER A 17 -6.57 2.80 -5.39
CA SER A 17 -6.96 2.12 -4.16
C SER A 17 -5.70 1.71 -3.41
N ARG A 18 -5.43 2.36 -2.28
CA ARG A 18 -4.27 2.04 -1.46
C ARG A 18 -4.51 0.74 -0.69
N ASN A 19 -3.59 -0.21 -0.79
CA ASN A 19 -3.59 -1.37 0.06
C ASN A 19 -3.10 -0.96 1.47
N PHE A 20 -3.95 -1.17 2.47
CA PHE A 20 -3.67 -0.83 3.86
C PHE A 20 -3.65 -2.10 4.72
N GLY A 21 -2.62 -2.23 5.56
CA GLY A 21 -2.54 -3.34 6.52
C GLY A 21 -2.08 -4.67 5.93
N SER A 22 -1.41 -4.67 4.77
CA SER A 22 -0.82 -5.89 4.21
C SER A 22 0.41 -6.33 4.99
N SER A 23 0.58 -7.64 5.10
CA SER A 23 1.82 -8.25 5.56
C SER A 23 2.77 -8.43 4.36
N TYR A 24 4.05 -8.21 4.60
CA TYR A 24 5.10 -8.37 3.61
C TYR A 24 6.05 -9.47 4.04
N PHE A 25 6.54 -10.25 3.10
CA PHE A 25 7.61 -11.21 3.31
C PHE A 25 8.93 -10.60 2.88
N ALA A 26 9.97 -10.82 3.66
CA ALA A 26 11.32 -10.45 3.31
C ALA A 26 12.27 -11.61 3.58
N ILE A 27 13.29 -11.74 2.74
CA ILE A 27 14.36 -12.71 2.94
C ILE A 27 15.50 -11.97 3.66
N PRO A 28 15.85 -12.37 4.90
CA PRO A 28 16.98 -11.74 5.60
C PRO A 28 18.29 -11.94 4.84
N ILE A 29 19.16 -10.94 4.86
CA ILE A 29 20.52 -11.05 4.26
C ILE A 29 21.34 -12.20 4.90
N THR A 30 21.00 -12.57 6.12
CA THR A 30 21.63 -13.69 6.85
C THR A 30 21.01 -15.05 6.56
N ALA A 31 20.10 -15.16 5.59
CA ALA A 31 19.49 -16.44 5.24
C ALA A 31 20.54 -17.41 4.67
N ASN A 32 20.62 -18.62 5.21
CA ASN A 32 21.58 -19.64 4.78
C ASN A 32 21.41 -20.05 3.30
N ASN A 33 20.18 -19.96 2.79
CA ASN A 33 19.87 -20.27 1.38
C ASN A 33 18.79 -19.30 0.89
N ALA A 34 19.24 -18.14 0.42
CA ALA A 34 18.35 -17.09 -0.08
C ALA A 34 17.61 -17.55 -1.36
N ASP A 35 18.28 -18.27 -2.26
CA ASP A 35 17.70 -18.75 -3.52
C ASP A 35 16.56 -19.75 -3.26
N MET A 36 16.74 -20.67 -2.33
CA MET A 36 15.68 -21.59 -1.94
C MET A 36 14.50 -20.84 -1.32
N SER A 37 14.78 -19.87 -0.45
CA SER A 37 13.72 -19.05 0.16
C SER A 37 12.95 -18.26 -0.89
N ALA A 38 13.66 -17.66 -1.86
CA ALA A 38 13.06 -16.95 -2.96
C ALA A 38 12.17 -17.86 -3.83
N THR A 39 12.67 -19.06 -4.17
CA THR A 39 11.91 -20.06 -4.94
C THR A 39 10.63 -20.47 -4.23
N VAL A 40 10.68 -20.68 -2.92
CA VAL A 40 9.48 -21.04 -2.13
C VAL A 40 8.48 -19.89 -2.10
N LEU A 41 8.94 -18.65 -1.90
CA LEU A 41 8.06 -17.47 -1.91
C LEU A 41 7.44 -17.24 -3.30
N GLU A 42 8.20 -17.43 -4.36
CA GLU A 42 7.68 -17.32 -5.72
C GLU A 42 6.60 -18.38 -6.00
N ALA A 43 6.87 -19.63 -5.64
CA ALA A 43 5.87 -20.71 -5.76
C ALA A 43 4.61 -20.40 -4.95
N GLN A 44 4.75 -19.93 -3.72
CA GLN A 44 3.61 -19.53 -2.88
C GLN A 44 2.81 -18.39 -3.52
N ASN A 45 3.48 -17.37 -4.05
CA ASN A 45 2.82 -16.27 -4.74
C ASN A 45 2.11 -16.73 -6.01
N PHE A 46 2.74 -17.61 -6.80
CA PHE A 46 2.14 -18.18 -8.00
C PHE A 46 0.84 -18.94 -7.69
N TYR A 47 0.86 -19.85 -6.71
CA TYR A 47 -0.34 -20.59 -6.32
C TYR A 47 -1.39 -19.70 -5.67
N SER A 48 -0.98 -18.71 -4.90
CA SER A 48 -1.90 -17.73 -4.33
C SER A 48 -2.61 -16.92 -5.42
N TYR A 49 -1.88 -16.48 -6.43
CA TYR A 49 -2.45 -15.74 -7.56
C TYR A 49 -3.38 -16.60 -8.40
N ARG A 50 -2.97 -17.83 -8.72
CA ARG A 50 -3.70 -18.73 -9.61
C ARG A 50 -4.96 -19.32 -8.96
N ASP A 51 -4.88 -19.73 -7.70
CA ASP A 51 -5.89 -20.56 -7.06
C ASP A 51 -6.63 -19.83 -5.92
N VAL A 52 -5.88 -19.18 -5.02
CA VAL A 52 -6.48 -18.56 -3.83
C VAL A 52 -7.19 -17.26 -4.17
N ARG A 53 -6.55 -16.40 -4.96
CA ARG A 53 -7.11 -15.09 -5.31
C ARG A 53 -8.45 -15.21 -6.05
N PRO A 54 -8.59 -15.98 -7.13
CA PRO A 54 -9.88 -16.14 -7.80
C PRO A 54 -10.94 -16.73 -6.88
N THR A 55 -10.59 -17.76 -6.10
CA THR A 55 -11.54 -18.38 -5.17
C THR A 55 -12.03 -17.36 -4.12
N TYR A 56 -11.14 -16.58 -3.54
CA TYR A 56 -11.52 -15.59 -2.54
C TYR A 56 -12.36 -14.47 -3.13
N TYR A 57 -11.93 -13.89 -4.25
CA TYR A 57 -12.61 -12.73 -4.84
C TYR A 57 -13.91 -13.12 -5.55
N ASP A 58 -13.89 -14.12 -6.40
CA ASP A 58 -15.06 -14.47 -7.19
C ASP A 58 -16.11 -15.23 -6.39
N THR A 59 -15.66 -16.17 -5.55
CA THR A 59 -16.60 -17.01 -4.79
C THR A 59 -17.06 -16.32 -3.50
N ILE A 60 -16.16 -15.69 -2.74
CA ILE A 60 -16.49 -15.13 -1.42
C ILE A 60 -16.94 -13.68 -1.55
N LEU A 61 -16.12 -12.79 -2.07
CA LEU A 61 -16.45 -11.36 -2.11
C LEU A 61 -17.60 -11.09 -3.07
N LYS A 62 -17.50 -11.51 -4.32
CA LYS A 62 -18.53 -11.27 -5.31
C LYS A 62 -19.76 -12.16 -5.12
N GLY A 63 -19.55 -13.42 -4.76
CA GLY A 63 -20.63 -14.40 -4.65
C GLY A 63 -21.43 -14.32 -3.34
N LYS A 64 -20.78 -14.11 -2.21
CA LYS A 64 -21.42 -14.16 -0.88
C LYS A 64 -21.60 -12.80 -0.22
N VAL A 65 -20.72 -11.84 -0.48
CA VAL A 65 -20.71 -10.53 0.17
C VAL A 65 -21.43 -9.47 -0.65
N SER A 66 -21.23 -9.46 -1.96
CA SER A 66 -21.93 -8.48 -2.82
C SER A 66 -23.36 -8.92 -3.10
N ARG A 67 -24.29 -7.99 -2.93
CA ARG A 67 -25.74 -8.22 -3.10
C ARG A 67 -26.23 -7.89 -4.51
N ASP A 68 -25.48 -7.09 -5.24
CA ASP A 68 -25.85 -6.55 -6.55
C ASP A 68 -24.63 -6.51 -7.48
N GLU A 69 -24.89 -6.39 -8.78
CA GLU A 69 -23.85 -6.37 -9.83
C GLU A 69 -22.98 -5.12 -9.73
N GLU A 70 -23.57 -3.97 -9.41
CA GLU A 70 -22.83 -2.72 -9.26
C GLU A 70 -21.75 -2.83 -8.16
N THR A 71 -22.06 -3.47 -7.04
CA THR A 71 -21.08 -3.74 -5.98
C THR A 71 -19.95 -4.67 -6.47
N ARG A 72 -20.25 -5.63 -7.35
CA ARG A 72 -19.22 -6.54 -7.94
C ARG A 72 -18.27 -5.78 -8.85
N GLU A 73 -18.81 -4.93 -9.73
CA GLU A 73 -18.01 -4.08 -10.61
C GLU A 73 -17.11 -3.14 -9.80
N MET A 74 -17.62 -2.59 -8.69
CA MET A 74 -16.82 -1.75 -7.80
C MET A 74 -15.71 -2.53 -7.10
N PHE A 75 -15.91 -3.79 -6.74
CA PHE A 75 -14.82 -4.63 -6.24
C PHE A 75 -13.73 -4.85 -7.28
N ASP A 76 -14.09 -5.15 -8.53
CA ASP A 76 -13.13 -5.29 -9.60
C ASP A 76 -12.32 -4.00 -9.79
N LEU A 77 -12.99 -2.86 -9.86
CA LEU A 77 -12.35 -1.56 -10.01
C LEU A 77 -11.37 -1.27 -8.86
N VAL A 78 -11.76 -1.54 -7.60
CA VAL A 78 -10.90 -1.34 -6.43
C VAL A 78 -9.68 -2.25 -6.48
N LEU A 79 -9.85 -3.51 -6.91
CA LEU A 79 -8.76 -4.48 -6.99
C LEU A 79 -7.78 -4.18 -8.12
N ASP A 80 -8.28 -3.80 -9.28
CA ASP A 80 -7.47 -3.48 -10.46
C ASP A 80 -6.68 -2.18 -10.27
N THR A 81 -7.16 -1.29 -9.43
CA THR A 81 -6.50 -0.03 -9.11
C THR A 81 -5.71 -0.06 -7.80
N CYS A 82 -5.56 -1.25 -7.20
CA CYS A 82 -4.86 -1.42 -5.94
C CYS A 82 -3.35 -1.24 -6.12
N TYR A 83 -2.75 -0.43 -5.27
CA TYR A 83 -1.31 -0.19 -5.26
C TYR A 83 -0.73 -0.20 -3.84
N ILE A 84 0.58 -0.39 -3.77
CA ILE A 84 1.34 -0.33 -2.53
C ILE A 84 1.95 1.07 -2.42
N ASP A 85 1.60 1.77 -1.35
CA ASP A 85 2.10 3.11 -1.10
C ASP A 85 3.46 3.06 -0.40
N THR A 86 4.47 3.63 -1.02
CA THR A 86 5.84 3.73 -0.48
C THR A 86 5.85 4.46 0.87
N PHE A 87 5.05 5.51 1.03
CA PHE A 87 4.93 6.22 2.31
C PHE A 87 4.30 5.36 3.41
N PHE A 88 3.52 4.36 3.05
CA PHE A 88 3.00 3.39 3.99
C PHE A 88 4.08 2.36 4.40
N ILE A 89 4.84 1.83 3.45
CA ILE A 89 5.93 0.87 3.74
C ILE A 89 6.97 1.50 4.67
N TYR A 90 7.40 2.71 4.36
CA TYR A 90 8.41 3.44 5.12
C TYR A 90 7.82 4.44 6.12
N GLY A 91 6.56 4.26 6.53
CA GLY A 91 5.83 5.21 7.37
C GLY A 91 6.57 5.59 8.65
N SER A 92 7.10 4.61 9.38
CA SER A 92 7.89 4.84 10.58
C SER A 92 9.18 5.61 10.31
N ASN A 93 9.85 5.33 9.18
CA ASN A 93 11.06 6.03 8.76
C ASN A 93 10.79 7.47 8.31
N LEU A 94 9.56 7.75 7.89
CA LEU A 94 9.12 9.06 7.40
C LEU A 94 8.23 9.81 8.39
N SER A 95 8.31 9.46 9.69
CA SER A 95 7.56 10.10 10.78
C SER A 95 6.05 10.11 10.55
N PHE A 96 5.51 9.09 9.86
CA PHE A 96 4.10 8.95 9.54
C PHE A 96 3.46 10.18 8.91
N VAL A 97 4.23 10.92 8.10
CA VAL A 97 3.77 12.18 7.47
C VAL A 97 2.52 12.00 6.62
N ALA A 98 2.33 10.81 6.04
CA ALA A 98 1.15 10.49 5.25
C ALA A 98 -0.16 10.48 6.07
N ASP A 99 -0.08 10.29 7.39
CA ASP A 99 -1.23 10.28 8.28
C ASP A 99 -1.60 11.68 8.81
N LEU A 100 -0.74 12.68 8.56
CA LEU A 100 -0.93 14.04 9.06
C LEU A 100 -2.27 14.68 8.62
N PRO A 101 -2.71 14.58 7.36
CA PRO A 101 -4.00 15.12 6.95
C PRO A 101 -5.15 14.49 7.73
N PHE A 102 -5.14 13.17 7.85
CA PHE A 102 -6.17 12.41 8.54
C PHE A 102 -6.23 12.76 10.03
N ASN A 103 -5.08 12.78 10.71
CA ASN A 103 -4.99 13.13 12.13
C ASN A 103 -5.46 14.56 12.40
N THR A 104 -5.10 15.52 11.54
CA THR A 104 -5.53 16.91 11.67
C THR A 104 -7.05 17.05 11.60
N VAL A 105 -7.70 16.30 10.68
CA VAL A 105 -9.17 16.28 10.57
C VAL A 105 -9.81 15.64 11.79
N LEU A 106 -9.29 14.50 12.25
CA LEU A 106 -9.83 13.81 13.42
C LEU A 106 -9.73 14.68 14.70
N GLU A 107 -8.62 15.37 14.87
CA GLU A 107 -8.39 16.23 16.02
C GLU A 107 -9.11 17.58 15.90
N LYS A 108 -9.79 17.85 14.79
CA LYS A 108 -10.48 19.12 14.49
C LYS A 108 -9.58 20.34 14.67
N GLN A 109 -8.32 20.21 14.28
CA GLN A 109 -7.32 21.26 14.42
C GLN A 109 -7.10 22.00 13.10
N ASP A 110 -7.15 23.32 13.13
CA ASP A 110 -6.79 24.17 11.98
C ASP A 110 -5.27 24.45 11.98
N LYS A 111 -4.46 23.37 12.02
CA LYS A 111 -2.99 23.47 12.09
C LYS A 111 -2.28 22.69 10.99
N TYR A 112 -3.00 22.22 9.97
CA TYR A 112 -2.42 21.37 8.93
C TYR A 112 -1.19 22.00 8.29
N MET A 113 -1.30 23.25 7.80
CA MET A 113 -0.20 23.93 7.12
C MET A 113 1.00 24.20 8.02
N SER A 114 0.78 24.53 9.28
CA SER A 114 1.87 24.75 10.24
C SER A 114 2.57 23.43 10.60
N SER A 115 1.81 22.36 10.77
CA SER A 115 2.35 21.01 11.03
C SER A 115 3.12 20.49 9.81
N MET A 116 2.61 20.69 8.59
CA MET A 116 3.33 20.33 7.36
C MET A 116 4.67 21.05 7.25
N LYS A 117 4.75 22.33 7.52
CA LYS A 117 6.02 23.09 7.49
C LYS A 117 7.07 22.55 8.46
N VAL A 118 6.63 22.08 9.63
CA VAL A 118 7.53 21.45 10.61
C VAL A 118 8.00 20.10 10.09
N GLN A 119 7.08 19.29 9.57
CA GLN A 119 7.39 17.95 9.06
C GLN A 119 8.22 17.97 7.77
N GLU A 120 8.07 18.97 6.92
CA GLU A 120 8.80 19.08 5.64
C GLU A 120 10.31 18.92 5.79
N LYS A 121 10.91 19.63 6.74
CA LYS A 121 12.37 19.55 6.98
C LYS A 121 12.79 18.16 7.48
N ILE A 122 11.99 17.58 8.35
CA ILE A 122 12.24 16.26 8.93
C ILE A 122 12.14 15.21 7.83
N VAL A 123 11.06 15.24 7.06
CA VAL A 123 10.78 14.27 6.00
C VAL A 123 11.83 14.36 4.89
N ASN A 124 12.21 15.55 4.45
CA ASN A 124 13.25 15.71 3.44
C ASN A 124 14.60 15.13 3.89
N LYS A 125 14.96 15.31 5.16
CA LYS A 125 16.16 14.68 5.73
C LYS A 125 16.05 13.16 5.79
N LEU A 126 14.89 12.63 6.14
CA LEU A 126 14.63 11.18 6.23
C LEU A 126 14.58 10.54 4.85
N LEU A 127 13.98 11.21 3.85
CA LEU A 127 13.99 10.78 2.46
C LEU A 127 15.42 10.70 1.90
N GLY A 128 16.27 11.69 2.21
CA GLY A 128 17.69 11.63 1.83
C GLY A 128 18.39 10.40 2.40
N LYS A 129 18.22 10.13 3.70
CA LYS A 129 18.78 8.95 4.34
C LYS A 129 18.22 7.63 3.77
N LEU A 130 16.94 7.59 3.47
CA LEU A 130 16.31 6.43 2.86
C LEU A 130 16.88 6.19 1.45
N ALA A 131 16.99 7.25 0.65
CA ALA A 131 17.57 7.17 -0.69
C ALA A 131 19.02 6.68 -0.67
N GLU A 132 19.83 7.13 0.30
CA GLU A 132 21.19 6.61 0.50
C GLU A 132 21.17 5.12 0.90
N ALA A 133 20.28 4.73 1.82
CA ALA A 133 20.23 3.35 2.32
C ALA A 133 19.82 2.32 1.26
N ILE A 134 19.04 2.71 0.25
CA ILE A 134 18.59 1.82 -0.82
C ILE A 134 19.49 1.83 -2.06
N GLN A 135 20.64 2.53 -2.02
CA GLN A 135 21.62 2.45 -3.11
C GLN A 135 22.21 1.04 -3.18
N PRO A 136 22.41 0.48 -4.40
CA PRO A 136 22.92 -0.88 -4.56
C PRO A 136 24.24 -1.14 -3.81
N GLU A 137 25.10 -0.15 -3.74
CA GLU A 137 26.38 -0.19 -3.01
C GLU A 137 26.24 -0.33 -1.49
N ASN A 138 25.09 0.03 -0.94
CA ASN A 138 24.79 -0.04 0.50
C ASN A 138 23.95 -1.28 0.88
N LEU A 139 23.53 -2.08 -0.11
CA LEU A 139 22.70 -3.28 0.06
C LEU A 139 23.54 -4.57 0.11
N GLY A 140 24.88 -4.46 0.07
CA GLY A 140 25.85 -5.56 0.02
C GLY A 140 25.97 -6.46 1.23
#